data_39cb3309e435e23569c5b4bde0bfa935
#
_entry.id   39cb3309e435e23569c5b4bde0bfa935
#
_cell.length_a   1.000
_cell.length_b   1.000
_cell.length_c   1.000
_cell.angle_alpha   90.00
_cell.angle_beta   90.00
_cell.angle_gamma   90.00
#
_symmetry.space_group_name_H-M   'P 1'
#
loop_
_entity.id
_entity.type
_entity.pdbx_description
1 polymer ?
#
loop_
_entity_poly.entity_id
_entity_poly.type
_entity_poly.pdbx_seq_one_letter_code
_entity_poly.pdbx_strand_id
1 'polypeptide(L)'
;MWMRNSANEAKRLWLKTFHVKEQIDYAAMDSKADDYDLFRELKRQRKVNLITYCRQNMDKSPHRKKMIKFMAKKKHKKIYRERAYKVEPMQGIVKDIFDLDRCWMRGDENNRWLFAAMGLTIQMHQLQAFKLGKSTWNIKERVLG
;
A
#
# COMPACT_ATOMS: atom_id res chain seq x y z
N MET A 1 3.18 16.51 19.95
CA MET A 1 2.90 15.12 19.51
C MET A 1 1.93 15.18 18.33
N TRP A 2 2.44 15.01 17.11
CA TRP A 2 1.62 15.12 15.90
C TRP A 2 0.98 13.76 15.62
N MET A 3 -0.25 13.53 16.07
CA MET A 3 -1.04 12.41 15.55
C MET A 3 -1.47 12.77 14.12
N ARG A 4 -0.67 12.36 13.14
CA ARG A 4 -1.11 12.43 11.75
C ARG A 4 -2.22 11.42 11.55
N ASN A 5 -3.37 11.88 11.11
CA ASN A 5 -4.46 11.00 10.74
C ASN A 5 -3.99 10.14 9.54
N SER A 6 -3.93 8.84 9.71
CA SER A 6 -3.45 7.91 8.68
C SER A 6 -4.23 7.99 7.36
N ALA A 7 -5.50 8.42 7.41
CA ALA A 7 -6.29 8.71 6.21
C ALA A 7 -5.73 9.90 5.43
N ASN A 8 -5.23 10.94 6.12
CA ASN A 8 -4.59 12.09 5.48
C ASN A 8 -3.25 11.71 4.85
N GLU A 9 -2.52 10.78 5.43
CA GLU A 9 -1.28 10.25 4.83
C GLU A 9 -1.58 9.45 3.57
N ALA A 10 -2.58 8.57 3.60
CA ALA A 10 -3.04 7.83 2.43
C ALA A 10 -3.52 8.76 1.31
N LYS A 11 -4.24 9.84 1.65
CA LYS A 11 -4.67 10.87 0.71
C LYS A 11 -3.48 11.60 0.08
N ARG A 12 -2.48 12.00 0.87
CA ARG A 12 -1.25 12.65 0.36
C ARG A 12 -0.45 11.74 -0.55
N LEU A 13 -0.30 10.47 -0.18
CA LEU A 13 0.37 9.48 -1.00
C LEU A 13 -0.34 9.32 -2.33
N TRP A 14 -1.65 9.20 -2.29
CA TRP A 14 -2.47 9.05 -3.49
C TRP A 14 -2.38 10.27 -4.42
N LEU A 15 -2.38 11.49 -3.87
CA LEU A 15 -2.22 12.73 -4.64
C LEU A 15 -0.83 12.81 -5.31
N LYS A 16 0.20 12.21 -4.71
CA LYS A 16 1.55 12.14 -5.30
C LYS A 16 1.66 11.11 -6.43
N THR A 17 0.80 10.10 -6.48
CA THR A 17 0.76 9.11 -7.57
C THR A 17 0.05 9.59 -8.83
N PHE A 18 -0.18 10.92 -8.97
CA PHE A 18 -0.84 11.52 -10.13
C PHE A 18 -0.12 11.28 -11.47
N HIS A 19 1.15 10.92 -11.44
CA HIS A 19 1.95 10.66 -12.63
C HIS A 19 1.76 9.27 -13.24
N VAL A 20 1.06 8.37 -12.53
CA VAL A 20 0.72 7.06 -13.10
C VAL A 20 -0.35 7.25 -14.17
N LYS A 21 0.04 7.09 -15.43
CA LYS A 21 -0.84 7.24 -16.60
C LYS A 21 -1.84 6.10 -16.73
N GLU A 22 -1.58 4.97 -16.08
CA GLU A 22 -2.43 3.79 -16.13
C GLU A 22 -3.75 4.02 -15.37
N GLN A 23 -4.85 3.54 -15.94
CA GLN A 23 -6.13 3.57 -15.27
C GLN A 23 -6.16 2.55 -14.15
N ILE A 24 -6.28 3.02 -12.93
CA ILE A 24 -6.37 2.19 -11.73
C ILE A 24 -7.84 2.10 -11.31
N ASP A 25 -8.42 0.91 -11.33
CA ASP A 25 -9.82 0.69 -10.94
C ASP A 25 -9.99 0.58 -9.42
N TYR A 26 -9.00 -0.01 -8.73
CA TYR A 26 -9.07 -0.32 -7.31
C TYR A 26 -7.77 0.03 -6.59
N ALA A 27 -7.90 0.67 -5.44
CA ALA A 27 -6.81 0.88 -4.48
C ALA A 27 -7.09 0.08 -3.21
N ALA A 28 -6.30 -0.98 -2.96
CA ALA A 28 -6.42 -1.78 -1.74
C ALA A 28 -5.48 -1.25 -0.66
N MET A 29 -6.04 -0.82 0.46
CA MET A 29 -5.31 -0.26 1.59
C MET A 29 -5.64 -1.00 2.89
N ASP A 30 -4.83 -0.81 3.94
CA ASP A 30 -5.08 -1.39 5.25
C ASP A 30 -6.28 -0.71 5.96
N SER A 31 -6.63 -1.22 7.14
CA SER A 31 -7.73 -0.69 7.94
C SER A 31 -7.51 0.75 8.45
N LYS A 32 -6.30 1.28 8.36
CA LYS A 32 -6.01 2.68 8.69
C LYS A 32 -6.58 3.66 7.66
N ALA A 33 -6.81 3.18 6.43
CA ALA A 33 -7.47 3.94 5.37
C ALA A 33 -9.02 3.86 5.43
N ASP A 34 -9.58 3.36 6.54
CA ASP A 34 -11.02 3.26 6.75
C ASP A 34 -11.65 4.63 7.08
N ASP A 35 -11.76 5.46 6.04
CA ASP A 35 -12.28 6.82 6.10
C ASP A 35 -13.25 7.05 4.93
N TYR A 36 -14.45 7.61 5.24
CA TYR A 36 -15.48 7.83 4.21
C TYR A 36 -15.12 8.98 3.26
N ASP A 37 -14.48 10.02 3.75
CA ASP A 37 -14.10 11.15 2.91
C ASP A 37 -13.02 10.75 1.91
N LEU A 38 -12.04 9.95 2.33
CA LEU A 38 -11.05 9.34 1.45
C LEU A 38 -11.73 8.46 0.39
N PHE A 39 -12.67 7.59 0.79
CA PHE A 39 -13.43 6.73 -0.12
C PHE A 39 -14.18 7.54 -1.18
N ARG A 40 -14.88 8.60 -0.77
CA ARG A 40 -15.64 9.48 -1.66
C ARG A 40 -14.72 10.25 -2.61
N GLU A 41 -13.62 10.77 -2.10
CA GLU A 41 -12.70 11.62 -2.85
C GLU A 41 -11.96 10.84 -3.94
N LEU A 42 -11.46 9.65 -3.64
CA LEU A 42 -10.84 8.77 -4.62
C LEU A 42 -11.80 8.43 -5.75
N LYS A 43 -13.05 8.12 -5.42
CA LYS A 43 -14.07 7.83 -6.43
C LYS A 43 -14.41 9.04 -7.29
N ARG A 44 -14.52 10.24 -6.67
CA ARG A 44 -14.87 11.48 -7.38
C ARG A 44 -13.74 11.97 -8.28
N GLN A 45 -12.52 12.02 -7.78
CA GLN A 45 -11.39 12.64 -8.48
C GLN A 45 -10.74 11.70 -9.50
N ARG A 46 -10.73 10.40 -9.25
CA ARG A 46 -9.97 9.43 -10.03
C ARG A 46 -10.77 8.25 -10.57
N LYS A 47 -12.06 8.17 -10.25
CA LYS A 47 -12.91 7.00 -10.51
C LYS A 47 -12.38 5.70 -9.87
N VAL A 48 -11.44 5.80 -8.92
CA VAL A 48 -10.84 4.68 -8.22
C VAL A 48 -11.71 4.26 -7.03
N ASN A 49 -11.90 2.96 -6.88
CA ASN A 49 -12.64 2.39 -5.78
C ASN A 49 -11.66 2.00 -4.66
N LEU A 50 -11.75 2.65 -3.51
CA LEU A 50 -11.00 2.25 -2.32
C LEU A 50 -11.52 0.93 -1.79
N ILE A 51 -10.64 -0.03 -1.55
CA ILE A 51 -10.91 -1.31 -0.89
C ILE A 51 -10.12 -1.35 0.40
N THR A 52 -10.82 -1.43 1.54
CA THR A 52 -10.21 -1.49 2.87
C THR A 52 -11.05 -2.33 3.81
N TYR A 53 -10.48 -2.74 4.94
CA TYR A 53 -11.25 -3.39 6.01
C TYR A 53 -12.00 -2.32 6.81
N CYS A 54 -13.34 -2.39 6.79
CA CYS A 54 -14.19 -1.48 7.53
C CYS A 54 -14.33 -1.93 8.99
N ARG A 55 -13.95 -1.08 9.93
CA ARG A 55 -14.14 -1.31 11.36
C ARG A 55 -15.62 -1.24 11.71
N GLN A 56 -16.15 -2.27 12.34
CA GLN A 56 -17.60 -2.38 12.62
C GLN A 56 -18.08 -1.43 13.72
N ASN A 57 -17.20 -1.02 14.64
CA ASN A 57 -17.54 -0.25 15.83
C ASN A 57 -17.53 1.27 15.64
N MET A 58 -17.35 1.74 14.42
CA MET A 58 -17.36 3.18 14.11
C MET A 58 -18.74 3.62 13.62
N ASP A 59 -18.96 4.92 13.63
CA ASP A 59 -20.15 5.68 13.26
C ASP A 59 -21.23 4.91 12.44
N LYS A 60 -22.49 4.97 12.92
CA LYS A 60 -23.65 4.34 12.27
C LYS A 60 -24.27 5.20 11.17
N SER A 61 -23.57 6.20 10.66
CA SER A 61 -24.06 7.12 9.63
C SER A 61 -24.51 6.37 8.36
N PRO A 62 -25.49 6.92 7.61
CA PRO A 62 -25.93 6.33 6.33
C PRO A 62 -24.78 6.16 5.32
N HIS A 63 -23.81 7.06 5.35
CA HIS A 63 -22.64 7.04 4.51
C HIS A 63 -21.73 5.85 4.84
N ARG A 64 -21.52 5.61 6.13
CA ARG A 64 -20.74 4.47 6.62
C ARG A 64 -21.39 3.14 6.22
N LYS A 65 -22.72 3.04 6.35
CA LYS A 65 -23.45 1.85 5.91
C LYS A 65 -23.28 1.56 4.41
N LYS A 66 -23.25 2.61 3.57
CA LYS A 66 -22.97 2.45 2.12
C LYS A 66 -21.57 1.90 1.86
N MET A 67 -20.55 2.43 2.55
CA MET A 67 -19.18 1.98 2.45
C MET A 67 -19.04 0.51 2.88
N ILE A 68 -19.62 0.13 4.02
CA ILE A 68 -19.62 -1.25 4.52
C ILE A 68 -20.29 -2.21 3.51
N LYS A 69 -21.47 -1.84 2.99
CA LYS A 69 -22.15 -2.64 1.95
C LYS A 69 -21.30 -2.81 0.68
N PHE A 70 -20.59 -1.76 0.28
CA PHE A 70 -19.67 -1.82 -0.86
C PHE A 70 -18.53 -2.80 -0.61
N MET A 71 -17.89 -2.72 0.56
CA MET A 71 -16.77 -3.61 0.94
C MET A 71 -17.20 -5.06 1.15
N ALA A 72 -18.46 -5.31 1.54
CA ALA A 72 -18.98 -6.65 1.77
C ALA A 72 -19.13 -7.51 0.51
N LYS A 73 -19.09 -6.91 -0.69
CA LYS A 73 -19.22 -7.64 -1.97
C LYS A 73 -18.09 -8.67 -2.13
N LYS A 74 -18.43 -9.88 -2.59
CA LYS A 74 -17.46 -10.98 -2.80
C LYS A 74 -16.25 -10.55 -3.63
N LYS A 75 -16.46 -9.78 -4.71
CA LYS A 75 -15.39 -9.24 -5.57
C LYS A 75 -14.39 -8.38 -4.77
N HIS A 76 -14.90 -7.48 -3.91
CA HIS A 76 -14.05 -6.57 -3.14
C HIS A 76 -13.29 -7.29 -2.02
N LYS A 77 -13.92 -8.28 -1.38
CA LYS A 77 -13.24 -9.16 -0.41
C LYS A 77 -12.11 -9.95 -1.07
N LYS A 78 -12.30 -10.43 -2.30
CA LYS A 78 -11.25 -11.11 -3.07
C LYS A 78 -10.07 -10.18 -3.32
N ILE A 79 -10.32 -8.97 -3.85
CA ILE A 79 -9.28 -7.96 -4.09
C ILE A 79 -8.53 -7.62 -2.80
N TYR A 80 -9.24 -7.45 -1.67
CA TYR A 80 -8.59 -7.19 -0.39
C TYR A 80 -7.67 -8.33 0.06
N ARG A 81 -8.09 -9.59 -0.13
CA ARG A 81 -7.26 -10.76 0.20
C ARG A 81 -6.02 -10.85 -0.69
N GLU A 82 -6.14 -10.50 -1.96
CA GLU A 82 -4.99 -10.47 -2.88
C GLU A 82 -3.89 -9.52 -2.43
N ARG A 83 -4.22 -8.50 -1.63
CA ARG A 83 -3.23 -7.60 -1.01
C ARG A 83 -2.19 -8.37 -0.20
N ALA A 84 -2.61 -9.38 0.57
CA ALA A 84 -1.70 -10.19 1.38
C ALA A 84 -0.61 -10.85 0.52
N TYR A 85 -0.96 -11.35 -0.65
CA TYR A 85 0.01 -11.99 -1.55
C TYR A 85 0.84 -11.02 -2.37
N LYS A 86 0.37 -9.78 -2.56
CA LYS A 86 1.04 -8.80 -3.43
C LYS A 86 1.88 -7.78 -2.66
N VAL A 87 1.45 -7.39 -1.47
CA VAL A 87 2.07 -6.31 -0.69
C VAL A 87 2.89 -6.84 0.48
N GLU A 88 2.37 -7.83 1.21
CA GLU A 88 3.04 -8.36 2.40
C GLU A 88 4.42 -8.98 2.11
N PRO A 89 4.64 -9.72 1.00
CA PRO A 89 5.98 -10.20 0.66
C PRO A 89 6.99 -9.07 0.46
N MET A 90 6.56 -7.96 -0.15
CA MET A 90 7.41 -6.78 -0.32
C MET A 90 7.76 -6.12 1.02
N GLN A 91 6.77 -6.03 1.93
CA GLN A 91 7.03 -5.52 3.28
C GLN A 91 7.97 -6.43 4.06
N GLY A 92 7.83 -7.76 3.91
CA GLY A 92 8.74 -8.75 4.48
C GLY A 92 10.17 -8.56 3.97
N ILE A 93 10.36 -8.42 2.65
CA ILE A 93 11.67 -8.16 2.05
C ILE A 93 12.29 -6.88 2.63
N VAL A 94 11.52 -5.80 2.71
CA VAL A 94 12.00 -4.52 3.23
C VAL A 94 12.40 -4.62 4.71
N LYS A 95 11.66 -5.35 5.52
CA LYS A 95 11.97 -5.57 6.94
C LYS A 95 13.16 -6.50 7.14
N ASP A 96 13.14 -7.65 6.49
CA ASP A 96 14.10 -8.73 6.72
C ASP A 96 15.49 -8.44 6.11
N ILE A 97 15.54 -7.77 4.95
CA ILE A 97 16.79 -7.50 4.24
C ILE A 97 17.41 -6.18 4.68
N PHE A 98 16.57 -5.16 4.93
CA PHE A 98 17.05 -3.82 5.22
C PHE A 98 16.91 -3.41 6.70
N ASP A 99 16.48 -4.34 7.57
CA ASP A 99 16.30 -4.13 9.03
C ASP A 99 15.50 -2.86 9.37
N LEU A 100 14.43 -2.61 8.61
CA LEU A 100 13.62 -1.39 8.75
C LEU A 100 12.63 -1.39 9.91
N ASP A 101 12.67 -2.37 10.80
CA ASP A 101 11.93 -2.29 12.08
C ASP A 101 12.47 -1.17 12.97
N ARG A 102 13.71 -0.74 12.72
CA ARG A 102 14.32 0.42 13.37
C ARG A 102 14.66 1.47 12.34
N CYS A 103 13.94 2.60 12.38
CA CYS A 103 14.28 3.74 11.54
C CYS A 103 15.57 4.40 12.07
N TRP A 104 16.72 4.07 11.49
CA TRP A 104 18.05 4.56 11.91
C TRP A 104 18.47 5.86 11.23
N MET A 105 17.69 6.35 10.28
CA MET A 105 17.91 7.66 9.68
C MET A 105 16.96 8.71 10.25
N ARG A 106 17.52 9.87 10.63
CA ARG A 106 16.74 11.02 11.06
C ARG A 106 16.45 11.96 9.90
N GLY A 107 15.22 12.48 9.86
CA GLY A 107 14.76 13.46 8.88
C GLY A 107 14.04 12.84 7.68
N ASP A 108 13.06 13.57 7.14
CA ASP A 108 12.22 13.13 6.03
C ASP A 108 13.02 12.92 4.74
N GLU A 109 14.02 13.74 4.49
CA GLU A 109 14.83 13.67 3.28
C GLU A 109 15.71 12.43 3.27
N ASN A 110 16.43 12.18 4.35
CA ASN A 110 17.27 10.98 4.50
C ASN A 110 16.44 9.69 4.38
N ASN A 111 15.25 9.67 4.98
CA ASN A 111 14.35 8.54 4.85
C ASN A 111 13.86 8.34 3.41
N ARG A 112 13.61 9.41 2.66
CA ARG A 112 13.24 9.31 1.23
C ARG A 112 14.35 8.70 0.40
N TRP A 113 15.60 9.11 0.63
CA TRP A 113 16.76 8.55 -0.05
C TRP A 113 16.95 7.06 0.30
N LEU A 114 16.80 6.70 1.56
CA LEU A 114 16.87 5.31 2.01
C LEU A 114 15.82 4.46 1.29
N PHE A 115 14.55 4.87 1.29
CA PHE A 115 13.49 4.13 0.61
C PHE A 115 13.69 4.06 -0.91
N ALA A 116 14.21 5.12 -1.52
CA ALA A 116 14.53 5.11 -2.95
C ALA A 116 15.66 4.12 -3.26
N ALA A 117 16.73 4.10 -2.47
CA ALA A 117 17.83 3.16 -2.61
C ALA A 117 17.38 1.70 -2.44
N MET A 118 16.54 1.42 -1.44
CA MET A 118 15.95 0.09 -1.24
C MET A 118 15.09 -0.35 -2.44
N GLY A 119 14.23 0.56 -2.92
CA GLY A 119 13.40 0.29 -4.10
C GLY A 119 14.26 -0.05 -5.32
N LEU A 120 15.33 0.70 -5.56
CA LEU A 120 16.28 0.45 -6.64
C LEU A 120 16.98 -0.90 -6.49
N THR A 121 17.46 -1.23 -5.29
CA THR A 121 18.10 -2.51 -5.00
C THR A 121 17.17 -3.68 -5.29
N ILE A 122 15.92 -3.60 -4.83
CA ILE A 122 14.91 -4.62 -5.10
C ILE A 122 14.68 -4.78 -6.60
N GLN A 123 14.53 -3.68 -7.34
CA GLN A 123 14.31 -3.70 -8.79
C GLN A 123 15.51 -4.29 -9.55
N MET A 124 16.73 -3.99 -9.15
CA MET A 124 17.94 -4.57 -9.74
C MET A 124 17.98 -6.10 -9.56
N HIS A 125 17.68 -6.59 -8.35
CA HIS A 125 17.60 -8.03 -8.08
C HIS A 125 16.46 -8.70 -8.86
N GLN A 126 15.31 -8.05 -9.00
CA GLN A 126 14.21 -8.56 -9.83
C GLN A 126 14.60 -8.64 -11.30
N LEU A 127 15.26 -7.60 -11.83
CA LEU A 127 15.74 -7.59 -13.21
C LEU A 127 16.78 -8.68 -13.47
N GLN A 128 17.72 -8.88 -12.55
CA GLN A 128 18.70 -9.96 -12.63
C GLN A 128 18.01 -11.33 -12.61
N ALA A 129 17.05 -11.52 -11.70
CA ALA A 129 16.28 -12.76 -11.65
C ALA A 129 15.54 -13.05 -12.96
N PHE A 130 14.90 -12.02 -13.51
CA PHE A 130 14.21 -12.12 -14.78
C PHE A 130 15.15 -12.54 -15.91
N LYS A 131 16.34 -11.92 -16.02
CA LYS A 131 17.35 -12.29 -17.01
C LYS A 131 17.85 -13.73 -16.86
N LEU A 132 17.87 -14.25 -15.63
CA LEU A 132 18.31 -15.62 -15.32
C LEU A 132 17.17 -16.65 -15.38
N GLY A 133 15.94 -16.26 -15.75
CA GLY A 133 14.76 -17.13 -15.75
C GLY A 133 14.35 -17.62 -14.37
N LYS A 134 14.74 -16.89 -13.30
CA LYS A 134 14.43 -17.23 -11.91
C LYS A 134 13.23 -16.44 -11.40
N SER A 135 12.61 -16.91 -10.30
CA SER A 135 11.53 -16.18 -9.66
C SER A 135 11.97 -14.79 -9.21
N THR A 136 11.24 -13.74 -9.60
CA THR A 136 11.51 -12.35 -9.20
C THR A 136 11.16 -12.07 -7.75
N TRP A 137 10.49 -12.98 -7.04
CA TRP A 137 10.05 -12.83 -5.66
C TRP A 137 11.00 -13.41 -4.62
N ASN A 138 11.90 -14.36 -4.98
CA ASN A 138 12.85 -14.97 -4.07
C ASN A 138 14.10 -14.11 -3.87
N ILE A 139 13.91 -12.83 -3.53
CA ILE A 139 15.02 -11.87 -3.35
C ILE A 139 15.86 -12.25 -2.13
N LYS A 140 15.22 -12.69 -1.04
CA LYS A 140 15.88 -13.03 0.22
C LYS A 140 16.95 -14.10 0.05
N GLU A 141 16.62 -15.19 -0.65
CA GLU A 141 17.58 -16.28 -0.93
C GLU A 141 18.79 -15.85 -1.76
N ARG A 142 18.65 -14.78 -2.55
CA ARG A 142 19.73 -14.29 -3.41
C ARG A 142 20.60 -13.22 -2.76
N VAL A 143 20.08 -12.52 -1.77
CA VAL A 143 20.79 -11.45 -1.07
C VAL A 143 21.49 -11.99 0.16
N LEU A 144 20.88 -12.93 0.86
CA LEU A 144 21.38 -13.49 2.13
C LEU A 144 22.05 -14.87 1.95
N GLY A 145 21.87 -15.49 0.78
CA GLY A 145 22.41 -16.73 0.28
C GLY A 145 23.10 -17.53 0.57
#